data_249f8b314d22268e66e19e80e303970a
#
_entry.id   249f8b314d22268e66e19e80e303970a
#
_cell.length_a   1.000
_cell.length_b   1.000
_cell.length_c   1.000
_cell.angle_alpha   90.00
_cell.angle_beta   90.00
_cell.angle_gamma   90.00
#
_symmetry.space_group_name_H-M   'P 1'
#
loop_
_entity.id
_entity.type
_entity.pdbx_description
1 polymer ?
#
loop_
_entity_poly.entity_id
_entity_poly.type
_entity_poly.pdbx_seq_one_letter_code
_entity_poly.pdbx_strand_id
1 'polypeptide(L)' 'MKISKENGITHLDLHGVRHQDVSDEVIDFVFQYQKDIPLMIICGNSNRMIELVEEALNTNCIVFSMPRFGIIRVEKL' A
#
# COMPACT_ATOMS: atom_id res chain seq x y z
N MET A 1 2.00 -2.27 15.36
CA MET A 1 0.91 -1.75 14.54
C MET A 1 1.33 -1.62 13.10
N LYS A 2 0.44 -1.96 12.21
CA LYS A 2 0.75 -1.93 10.78
C LYS A 2 0.69 -0.54 10.17
N ILE A 3 -0.08 0.35 10.77
CA ILE A 3 -0.29 1.70 10.25
C ILE A 3 0.43 2.70 11.14
N SER A 4 1.23 3.56 10.52
CA SER A 4 1.97 4.59 11.23
C SER A 4 2.03 5.86 10.38
N LYS A 5 2.44 6.95 10.99
CA LYS A 5 2.58 8.21 10.29
C LYS A 5 4.01 8.73 10.47
N GLU A 6 4.69 8.99 9.36
CA GLU A 6 6.05 9.48 9.37
C GLU A 6 6.17 10.68 8.46
N ASN A 7 6.71 11.76 8.97
CA ASN A 7 6.87 13.01 8.21
C ASN A 7 5.56 13.46 7.57
N GLY A 8 4.45 13.25 8.28
CA GLY A 8 3.14 13.65 7.79
C GLY A 8 2.49 12.70 6.79
N ILE A 9 3.15 11.59 6.45
CA ILE A 9 2.63 10.61 5.49
C ILE A 9 2.23 9.34 6.21
N THR A 10 1.02 8.86 5.93
CA THR A 10 0.49 7.63 6.52
C THR A 10 1.05 6.42 5.77
N HIS A 11 1.59 5.47 6.51
CA HIS A 11 2.22 4.26 5.99
C HIS A 11 1.46 3.02 6.42
N LEU A 12 1.34 2.06 5.51
CA LEU A 12 0.87 0.71 5.82
C LEU A 12 2.04 -0.24 5.65
N ASP A 13 2.41 -0.91 6.73
CA ASP A 13 3.49 -1.91 6.70
C ASP A 13 2.86 -3.30 6.57
N LEU A 14 3.14 -3.96 5.47
CA LEU A 14 2.59 -5.29 5.20
C LEU A 14 3.44 -6.43 5.77
N HIS A 15 4.45 -6.10 6.56
CA HIS A 15 5.30 -7.11 7.17
C HIS A 15 4.44 -8.06 8.03
N GLY A 16 4.52 -9.35 7.75
CA GLY A 16 3.75 -10.35 8.49
C GLY A 16 2.32 -10.54 8.01
N VAL A 17 1.86 -9.77 7.04
CA VAL A 17 0.52 -9.97 6.47
C VAL A 17 0.56 -11.16 5.51
N ARG A 18 -0.43 -12.04 5.63
CA ARG A 18 -0.53 -13.19 4.73
C ARG A 18 -0.89 -12.72 3.32
N HIS A 19 -0.37 -13.41 2.32
CA HIS A 19 -0.62 -13.05 0.93
C HIS A 19 -2.12 -13.02 0.62
N GLN A 20 -2.89 -13.94 1.18
CA GLN A 20 -4.34 -13.99 0.96
C GLN A 20 -5.09 -12.79 1.51
N ASP A 21 -4.49 -12.07 2.45
CA ASP A 21 -5.12 -10.91 3.09
C ASP A 21 -4.66 -9.58 2.52
N VAL A 22 -3.66 -9.58 1.64
CA VAL A 22 -3.03 -8.34 1.17
C VAL A 22 -4.01 -7.44 0.44
N SER A 23 -4.81 -8.01 -0.47
CA SER A 23 -5.75 -7.21 -1.25
C SER A 23 -6.72 -6.46 -0.34
N ASP A 24 -7.33 -7.17 0.61
CA ASP A 24 -8.29 -6.54 1.53
C ASP A 24 -7.62 -5.48 2.41
N GLU A 25 -6.44 -5.78 2.95
CA GLU A 25 -5.71 -4.85 3.81
C GLU A 25 -5.37 -3.56 3.07
N VAL A 26 -4.89 -3.70 1.83
CA VAL A 26 -4.49 -2.56 1.01
C VAL A 26 -5.68 -1.69 0.65
N ILE A 27 -6.76 -2.30 0.19
CA ILE A 27 -7.94 -1.55 -0.24
C ILE A 27 -8.61 -0.86 0.94
N ASP A 28 -8.74 -1.56 2.07
CA ASP A 28 -9.29 -0.95 3.29
C ASP A 28 -8.44 0.26 3.72
N PHE A 29 -7.12 0.11 3.68
CA PHE A 29 -6.20 1.18 4.05
C PHE A 29 -6.37 2.40 3.15
N VAL A 30 -6.39 2.18 1.84
CA VAL A 30 -6.49 3.29 0.88
C VAL A 30 -7.80 4.04 1.06
N PHE A 31 -8.92 3.35 1.18
CA PHE A 31 -10.19 4.02 1.31
C PHE A 31 -10.38 4.67 2.69
N GLN A 32 -9.82 4.07 3.74
CA GLN A 32 -9.90 4.65 5.07
C GLN A 32 -9.11 5.96 5.16
N TYR A 33 -7.96 6.03 4.48
CA TYR A 33 -7.07 7.19 4.55
C TYR A 33 -7.02 8.00 3.26
N GLN A 34 -8.04 7.88 2.41
CA GLN A 34 -8.01 8.54 1.10
C GLN A 34 -7.85 10.06 1.15
N LYS A 35 -8.25 10.68 2.25
CA LYS A 35 -8.09 12.13 2.41
C LYS A 35 -6.65 12.53 2.69
N ASP A 36 -5.82 11.57 3.05
CA ASP A 36 -4.43 11.82 3.41
C ASP A 36 -3.45 11.42 2.30
N ILE A 37 -3.94 11.17 1.10
CA ILE A 37 -3.08 10.86 -0.05
C ILE A 37 -2.08 12.00 -0.26
N PRO A 38 -0.80 11.72 -0.51
CA PRO A 38 -0.24 10.39 -0.84
C PRO A 38 -0.06 9.49 0.38
N LEU A 39 -0.24 8.20 0.13
CA LEU A 39 -0.04 7.17 1.15
C LEU A 39 1.12 6.28 0.74
N MET A 40 1.74 5.63 1.71
CA MET A 40 2.85 4.72 1.43
C MET A 40 2.50 3.31 1.88
N ILE A 41 2.83 2.32 1.05
CA ILE A 41 2.63 0.92 1.36
C ILE A 41 3.99 0.24 1.32
N ILE A 42 4.40 -0.33 2.45
CA ILE A 42 5.71 -0.97 2.59
C ILE A 42 5.54 -2.46 2.35
N CYS A 43 6.09 -2.94 1.22
CA CYS A 43 6.00 -4.34 0.82
C CYS A 43 7.23 -5.15 1.24
N GLY A 44 8.34 -4.49 1.54
CA GLY A 44 9.60 -5.16 1.82
C GLY A 44 10.24 -5.69 0.53
N ASN A 45 11.12 -6.68 0.67
CA ASN A 45 11.88 -7.21 -0.47
C ASN A 45 11.18 -8.37 -1.17
N SER A 46 9.86 -8.45 -1.05
CA SER A 46 9.10 -9.56 -1.63
C SER A 46 8.49 -9.16 -2.96
N ASN A 47 8.96 -9.75 -4.05
CA ASN A 47 8.38 -9.53 -5.38
C ASN A 47 6.91 -9.94 -5.38
N ARG A 48 6.57 -11.03 -4.70
CA ARG A 48 5.18 -11.50 -4.66
C ARG A 48 4.28 -10.50 -3.94
N MET A 49 4.77 -9.95 -2.83
CA MET A 49 4.00 -8.94 -2.09
C MET A 49 3.76 -7.71 -2.96
N ILE A 50 4.79 -7.25 -3.67
CA ILE A 50 4.68 -6.12 -4.57
C ILE A 50 3.63 -6.38 -5.65
N GLU A 51 3.65 -7.57 -6.27
CA GLU A 51 2.68 -7.95 -7.28
C GLU A 51 1.25 -7.91 -6.74
N LEU A 52 1.05 -8.44 -5.54
CA LEU A 52 -0.27 -8.48 -4.93
C LEU A 52 -0.81 -7.08 -4.66
N VAL A 53 0.05 -6.19 -4.19
CA VAL A 53 -0.33 -4.80 -3.94
C VAL A 53 -0.67 -4.10 -5.24
N GLU A 54 0.17 -4.24 -6.25
CA GLU A 54 -0.06 -3.62 -7.56
C GLU A 54 -1.35 -4.12 -8.18
N GLU A 55 -1.60 -5.43 -8.09
CA GLU A 55 -2.83 -6.02 -8.61
C GLU A 55 -4.06 -5.44 -7.93
N ALA A 56 -4.03 -5.33 -6.60
CA ALA A 56 -5.15 -4.77 -5.85
C ALA A 56 -5.42 -3.33 -6.25
N LEU A 57 -4.36 -2.52 -6.38
CA LEU A 57 -4.50 -1.13 -6.76
C LEU A 57 -5.01 -0.97 -8.19
N ASN A 58 -4.47 -1.76 -9.12
CA ASN A 58 -4.90 -1.72 -10.52
C ASN A 58 -6.36 -2.15 -10.67
N THR A 59 -6.77 -3.19 -9.96
CA THR A 59 -8.15 -3.68 -10.01
C THR A 59 -9.14 -2.60 -9.58
N ASN A 60 -8.72 -1.74 -8.67
CA ASN A 60 -9.57 -0.67 -8.15
C ASN A 60 -9.29 0.69 -8.80
N CYS A 61 -8.54 0.71 -9.89
CA CYS A 61 -8.24 1.92 -10.65
C CYS A 61 -7.55 3.00 -9.82
N ILE A 62 -6.71 2.59 -8.90
CA ILE A 62 -5.97 3.51 -8.03
C ILE A 62 -4.62 3.82 -8.66
N VAL A 63 -4.29 5.10 -8.77
CA VAL A 63 -3.02 5.54 -9.36
C VAL A 63 -1.91 5.44 -8.32
N PHE A 64 -0.81 4.81 -8.69
CA PHE A 64 0.32 4.62 -7.79
C PHE A 64 1.65 4.67 -8.54
N SER A 65 2.73 4.80 -7.78
CA SER A 65 4.09 4.72 -8.30
C SER A 65 4.91 3.91 -7.30
N MET A 66 6.11 3.51 -7.70
CA MET A 66 7.03 2.80 -6.81
C MET A 66 8.34 3.57 -6.77
N PRO A 67 8.46 4.57 -5.86
CA PRO A 67 9.65 5.43 -5.80
C PRO A 67 10.92 4.68 -5.46
N ARG A 68 10.82 3.54 -4.77
CA ARG A 68 11.93 2.63 -4.54
C ARG A 68 11.41 1.22 -4.41
N PHE A 69 12.28 0.24 -4.63
CA PHE A 69 11.88 -1.16 -4.59
C PHE A 69 11.26 -1.50 -3.23
N GLY A 70 10.06 -2.08 -3.28
CA GLY A 70 9.36 -2.50 -2.07
C GLY A 70 8.52 -1.43 -1.39
N ILE A 71 8.48 -0.21 -1.93
CA ILE A 71 7.67 0.86 -1.38
C ILE A 71 6.78 1.42 -2.48
N ILE A 72 5.48 1.29 -2.30
CA ILE A 72 4.50 1.77 -3.27
C ILE A 72 3.83 3.01 -2.71
N ARG A 73 3.76 4.05 -3.54
CA ARG A 73 3.14 5.31 -3.18
C ARG A 73 1.81 5.42 -3.88
N VAL A 74 0.74 5.57 -3.09
CA VAL A 74 -0.60 5.81 -3.64
C VAL A 74 -0.73 7.28 -3.95
N GLU A 75 -0.97 7.60 -5.22
CA GLU A 75 -0.97 8.97 -5.69
C GLU A 75 -2.38 9.58 -5.75
N LYS A 76 -3.37 8.74 -6.12
CA LYS A 76 -4.68 9.27 -6.41
C LYS A 76 -5.68 8.13 -6.61
N LEU A 77 -6.91 8.34 -6.24
CA LEU A 77 -7.99 7.39 -6.49
C LEU A 77 -8.61 7.55 -7.87
#